data_12eac07ea84568a8195b638720d97c0f
#
_entry.id   12eac07ea84568a8195b638720d97c0f
#
_cell.length_a   1.000
_cell.length_b   1.000
_cell.length_c   1.000
_cell.angle_alpha   90.00
_cell.angle_beta   90.00
_cell.angle_gamma   90.00
#
_symmetry.space_group_name_H-M   'P 1'
#
loop_
_entity.id
_entity.type
_entity.pdbx_description
1 polymer ?
#
loop_
_entity_poly.entity_id
_entity_poly.type
_entity_poly.pdbx_seq_one_letter_code
_entity_poly.pdbx_strand_id
1 'polypeptide(L)'
;MKVATFIFFSFKHGMIEMVIIMKKILIVEDDESIADSLKEMLENKDYIVEVSYSKKETLEKLNEYIDLILLDIQLPDGNGISLCKEIKEKYEVPIIFLSCLNDEETIVRGLNEGGDDYVCKPFGIKELCARIECNLRKVTKQQGVYYIDDLIIDTLKHKVFKDNKELELSTITFALLVALVEGHGRVLTRDYLLMLIEDTTGHVVEDNTLTAHLKRIRQTLGEYQNRKYIETLRGVGYRWKI
;
A
#
# COMPACT_ATOMS: atom_id res chain seq x y z
N MET A 1 -17.47 -8.16 -0.37
CA MET A 1 -16.74 -6.89 -0.47
C MET A 1 -15.42 -7.24 -1.14
N LYS A 2 -15.23 -6.85 -2.41
CA LYS A 2 -13.99 -7.14 -3.16
C LYS A 2 -12.87 -6.32 -2.56
N VAL A 3 -11.79 -6.96 -2.20
CA VAL A 3 -10.65 -6.36 -1.52
C VAL A 3 -9.41 -6.56 -2.37
N ALA A 4 -8.62 -5.50 -2.46
CA ALA A 4 -7.27 -5.43 -3.03
C ALA A 4 -7.10 -5.73 -4.53
N THR A 5 -7.99 -5.19 -5.35
CA THR A 5 -7.73 -5.10 -6.78
C THR A 5 -7.31 -3.66 -7.10
N PHE A 6 -6.05 -3.41 -7.40
CA PHE A 6 -5.65 -2.16 -8.03
C PHE A 6 -6.03 -2.24 -9.51
N ILE A 7 -7.01 -1.44 -9.92
CA ILE A 7 -7.48 -1.38 -11.30
C ILE A 7 -6.63 -0.34 -12.02
N PHE A 8 -5.82 -0.77 -12.96
CA PHE A 8 -5.13 0.08 -13.93
C PHE A 8 -5.96 0.22 -15.18
N PHE A 9 -6.08 1.45 -15.67
CA PHE A 9 -6.54 1.70 -17.02
C PHE A 9 -5.34 2.05 -17.89
N SER A 10 -4.95 1.15 -18.78
CA SER A 10 -3.94 1.42 -19.80
C SER A 10 -4.64 1.75 -21.12
N PHE A 11 -4.24 2.85 -21.75
CA PHE A 11 -4.71 3.23 -23.07
C PHE A 11 -3.77 2.62 -24.12
N LYS A 12 -4.20 1.57 -24.80
CA LYS A 12 -3.48 1.01 -25.94
C LYS A 12 -4.41 0.93 -27.15
N HIS A 13 -4.04 1.56 -28.24
CA HIS A 13 -4.80 1.55 -29.51
C HIS A 13 -6.27 2.04 -29.44
N GLY A 14 -6.54 3.05 -28.62
CA GLY A 14 -7.90 3.66 -28.57
C GLY A 14 -8.92 2.88 -27.73
N MET A 15 -8.52 1.82 -27.03
CA MET A 15 -9.33 1.10 -26.05
C MET A 15 -8.75 1.23 -24.65
N ILE A 16 -9.64 1.36 -23.65
CA ILE A 16 -9.30 1.32 -22.25
C ILE A 16 -9.13 -0.14 -21.87
N GLU A 17 -7.89 -0.60 -21.71
CA GLU A 17 -7.62 -1.89 -21.09
C GLU A 17 -7.60 -1.72 -19.56
N MET A 18 -8.51 -2.40 -18.88
CA MET A 18 -8.52 -2.51 -17.44
C MET A 18 -7.43 -3.51 -17.03
N VAL A 19 -6.28 -3.01 -16.61
CA VAL A 19 -5.23 -3.86 -16.04
C VAL A 19 -5.51 -4.01 -14.55
N ILE A 20 -5.93 -5.18 -14.15
CA ILE A 20 -6.07 -5.57 -12.74
C ILE A 20 -4.68 -5.99 -12.27
N ILE A 21 -4.05 -5.19 -11.42
CA ILE A 21 -2.82 -5.62 -10.74
C ILE A 21 -3.23 -6.41 -9.51
N MET A 22 -3.14 -7.72 -9.63
CA MET A 22 -3.33 -8.62 -8.50
C MET A 22 -2.04 -8.65 -7.68
N LYS A 23 -2.15 -8.47 -6.36
CA LYS A 23 -1.02 -8.58 -5.45
C LYS A 23 -0.61 -10.03 -5.27
N LYS A 24 0.70 -10.30 -5.32
CA LYS A 24 1.28 -11.63 -5.20
C LYS A 24 1.74 -11.88 -3.77
N ILE A 25 1.19 -12.93 -3.16
CA ILE A 25 1.52 -13.37 -1.80
C ILE A 25 2.26 -14.70 -1.87
N LEU A 26 3.41 -14.77 -1.20
CA LEU A 26 4.12 -16.04 -0.98
C LEU A 26 3.75 -16.59 0.39
N ILE A 27 3.22 -17.80 0.44
CA ILE A 27 2.99 -18.55 1.67
C ILE A 27 4.17 -19.49 1.88
N VAL A 28 4.76 -19.45 3.07
CA VAL A 28 5.85 -20.34 3.50
C VAL A 28 5.35 -21.13 4.70
N GLU A 29 4.93 -22.37 4.46
CA GLU A 29 4.24 -23.25 5.42
C GLU A 29 4.53 -24.69 5.04
N ASP A 30 5.01 -25.49 5.97
CA ASP A 30 5.36 -26.90 5.72
C ASP A 30 4.15 -27.84 5.77
N ASP A 31 3.09 -27.47 6.48
CA ASP A 31 1.83 -28.20 6.47
C ASP A 31 1.02 -27.89 5.19
N GLU A 32 0.96 -28.88 4.29
CA GLU A 32 0.25 -28.77 3.02
C GLU A 32 -1.23 -28.41 3.20
N SER A 33 -1.89 -28.94 4.25
CA SER A 33 -3.31 -28.69 4.50
C SER A 33 -3.57 -27.24 4.92
N ILE A 34 -2.68 -26.66 5.72
CA ILE A 34 -2.75 -25.26 6.13
C ILE A 34 -2.43 -24.37 4.93
N ALA A 35 -1.38 -24.69 4.19
CA ALA A 35 -0.97 -23.95 3.00
C ALA A 35 -2.07 -23.89 1.94
N ASP A 36 -2.71 -25.03 1.63
CA ASP A 36 -3.81 -25.13 0.66
C ASP A 36 -5.04 -24.33 1.11
N SER A 37 -5.38 -24.41 2.41
CA SER A 37 -6.51 -23.66 2.97
C SER A 37 -6.27 -22.15 2.89
N LEU A 38 -5.05 -21.69 3.19
CA LEU A 38 -4.65 -20.29 3.07
C LEU A 38 -4.65 -19.83 1.61
N LYS A 39 -4.14 -20.66 0.72
CA LYS A 39 -4.10 -20.39 -0.73
C LYS A 39 -5.51 -20.20 -1.27
N GLU A 40 -6.40 -21.15 -1.05
CA GLU A 40 -7.80 -21.05 -1.50
C GLU A 40 -8.48 -19.80 -0.97
N MET A 41 -8.29 -19.50 0.32
CA MET A 41 -8.84 -18.31 0.95
C MET A 41 -8.35 -17.01 0.31
N LEU A 42 -7.06 -16.91 0.00
CA LEU A 42 -6.46 -15.70 -0.57
C LEU A 42 -6.77 -15.56 -2.07
N GLU A 43 -6.79 -16.66 -2.81
CA GLU A 43 -7.19 -16.65 -4.23
C GLU A 43 -8.67 -16.22 -4.38
N ASN A 44 -9.55 -16.64 -3.47
CA ASN A 44 -10.95 -16.15 -3.41
C ASN A 44 -11.07 -14.65 -3.11
N LYS A 45 -9.98 -13.98 -2.77
CA LYS A 45 -9.88 -12.53 -2.53
C LYS A 45 -9.08 -11.79 -3.61
N ASP A 46 -8.93 -12.41 -4.76
CA ASP A 46 -8.24 -11.86 -5.92
C ASP A 46 -6.72 -11.61 -5.69
N TYR A 47 -6.06 -12.40 -4.80
CA TYR A 47 -4.61 -12.44 -4.70
C TYR A 47 -4.03 -13.50 -5.63
N ILE A 48 -2.83 -13.27 -6.15
CA ILE A 48 -2.01 -14.33 -6.75
C ILE A 48 -1.24 -14.99 -5.61
N VAL A 49 -1.34 -16.30 -5.48
CA VAL A 49 -0.70 -17.01 -4.37
C VAL A 49 0.32 -18.02 -4.88
N GLU A 50 1.51 -17.95 -4.32
CA GLU A 50 2.56 -18.96 -4.48
C GLU A 50 2.82 -19.59 -3.12
N VAL A 51 3.10 -20.91 -3.10
CA VAL A 51 3.35 -21.66 -1.87
C VAL A 51 4.78 -22.22 -1.89
N SER A 52 5.41 -22.22 -0.75
CA SER A 52 6.71 -22.84 -0.49
C SER A 52 6.64 -23.63 0.82
N TYR A 53 7.23 -24.81 0.85
CA TYR A 53 7.15 -25.75 1.96
C TYR A 53 8.44 -25.83 2.77
N SER A 54 9.47 -25.04 2.41
CA SER A 54 10.77 -25.05 3.07
C SER A 54 11.54 -23.75 2.88
N LYS A 55 12.54 -23.52 3.74
CA LYS A 55 13.46 -22.38 3.58
C LYS A 55 14.14 -22.39 2.21
N LYS A 56 14.65 -23.54 1.78
CA LYS A 56 15.36 -23.67 0.50
C LYS A 56 14.46 -23.29 -0.67
N GLU A 57 13.27 -23.85 -0.72
CA GLU A 57 12.30 -23.59 -1.77
C GLU A 57 11.87 -22.12 -1.78
N THR A 58 11.72 -21.51 -0.60
CA THR A 58 11.42 -20.09 -0.46
C THR A 58 12.49 -19.23 -1.14
N LEU A 59 13.77 -19.50 -0.86
CA LEU A 59 14.88 -18.74 -1.45
C LEU A 59 14.97 -18.90 -2.98
N GLU A 60 14.54 -20.03 -3.53
CA GLU A 60 14.48 -20.28 -4.98
C GLU A 60 13.32 -19.52 -5.65
N LYS A 61 12.19 -19.33 -4.92
CA LYS A 61 10.98 -18.66 -5.41
C LYS A 61 10.99 -17.14 -5.21
N LEU A 62 11.85 -16.63 -4.31
CA LEU A 62 11.94 -15.21 -4.01
C LEU A 62 12.32 -14.41 -5.24
N ASN A 63 11.52 -13.38 -5.51
CA ASN A 63 11.75 -12.41 -6.58
C ASN A 63 11.10 -11.06 -6.22
N GLU A 64 11.41 -10.02 -7.00
CA GLU A 64 10.91 -8.65 -6.81
C GLU A 64 9.39 -8.47 -7.03
N TYR A 65 8.70 -9.49 -7.54
CA TYR A 65 7.26 -9.43 -7.81
C TYR A 65 6.41 -9.95 -6.64
N ILE A 66 7.02 -10.38 -5.52
CA ILE A 66 6.30 -10.78 -4.31
C ILE A 66 5.97 -9.52 -3.51
N ASP A 67 4.68 -9.30 -3.29
CA ASP A 67 4.18 -8.13 -2.57
C ASP A 67 4.09 -8.33 -1.05
N LEU A 68 3.97 -9.58 -0.58
CA LEU A 68 3.90 -9.93 0.84
C LEU A 68 4.25 -11.39 1.06
N ILE A 69 4.85 -11.71 2.21
CA ILE A 69 5.16 -13.08 2.63
C ILE A 69 4.40 -13.41 3.91
N LEU A 70 3.69 -14.54 3.90
CA LEU A 70 3.20 -15.21 5.11
C LEU A 70 4.20 -16.30 5.46
N LEU A 71 4.81 -16.23 6.63
CA LEU A 71 5.97 -17.04 6.98
C LEU A 71 5.75 -17.80 8.29
N ASP A 72 5.75 -19.14 8.24
CA ASP A 72 5.86 -19.92 9.47
C ASP A 72 7.27 -19.82 10.05
N ILE A 73 7.36 -19.84 11.37
CA ILE A 73 8.62 -19.86 12.09
C ILE A 73 9.25 -21.26 12.09
N GLN A 74 8.41 -22.30 12.11
CA GLN A 74 8.86 -23.68 12.14
C GLN A 74 8.88 -24.24 10.73
N LEU A 75 10.07 -24.41 10.16
CA LEU A 75 10.29 -25.00 8.85
C LEU A 75 11.15 -26.26 8.96
N PRO A 76 10.97 -27.24 8.08
CA PRO A 76 11.67 -28.53 8.16
C PRO A 76 13.19 -28.42 8.01
N ASP A 77 13.67 -27.38 7.32
CA ASP A 77 15.08 -27.14 6.99
C ASP A 77 15.64 -25.85 7.61
N GLY A 78 14.91 -25.24 8.57
CA GLY A 78 15.40 -24.04 9.23
C GLY A 78 14.38 -23.33 10.12
N ASN A 79 14.75 -22.13 10.54
CA ASN A 79 13.91 -21.26 11.36
C ASN A 79 13.45 -20.04 10.56
N GLY A 80 12.13 -19.79 10.53
CA GLY A 80 11.52 -18.68 9.78
C GLY A 80 12.02 -17.29 10.20
N ILE A 81 12.40 -17.09 11.47
CA ILE A 81 12.95 -15.81 11.92
C ILE A 81 14.31 -15.55 11.26
N SER A 82 15.17 -16.59 11.17
CA SER A 82 16.44 -16.44 10.46
C SER A 82 16.25 -16.25 8.96
N LEU A 83 15.24 -16.89 8.39
CA LEU A 83 14.87 -16.70 6.99
C LEU A 83 14.35 -15.26 6.74
N CYS A 84 13.54 -14.72 7.65
CA CYS A 84 13.07 -13.34 7.58
C CYS A 84 14.24 -12.35 7.45
N LYS A 85 15.23 -12.47 8.32
CA LYS A 85 16.43 -11.64 8.28
C LYS A 85 17.16 -11.73 6.93
N GLU A 86 17.38 -12.96 6.44
CA GLU A 86 18.04 -13.21 5.16
C GLU A 86 17.27 -12.61 3.97
N ILE A 87 15.93 -12.65 4.03
CA ILE A 87 15.06 -12.02 3.02
C ILE A 87 15.20 -10.50 3.09
N LYS A 88 15.09 -9.92 4.28
CA LYS A 88 15.14 -8.46 4.49
C LYS A 88 16.48 -7.81 4.13
N GLU A 89 17.57 -8.59 4.09
CA GLU A 89 18.86 -8.11 3.58
C GLU A 89 18.84 -7.81 2.06
N LYS A 90 17.91 -8.41 1.32
CA LYS A 90 17.86 -8.35 -0.15
C LYS A 90 16.58 -7.72 -0.71
N TYR A 91 15.47 -7.84 0.03
CA TYR A 91 14.13 -7.46 -0.43
C TYR A 91 13.40 -6.63 0.62
N GLU A 92 12.80 -5.52 0.21
CA GLU A 92 11.91 -4.70 1.03
C GLU A 92 10.45 -5.20 0.94
N VAL A 93 10.23 -6.49 1.18
CA VAL A 93 8.92 -7.12 1.16
C VAL A 93 8.36 -7.26 2.58
N PRO A 94 7.09 -6.93 2.86
CA PRO A 94 6.50 -7.16 4.17
C PRO A 94 6.37 -8.64 4.47
N ILE A 95 6.70 -9.00 5.72
CA ILE A 95 6.66 -10.37 6.24
C ILE A 95 5.74 -10.41 7.45
N ILE A 96 4.71 -11.24 7.39
CA ILE A 96 3.82 -11.55 8.50
C ILE A 96 4.13 -12.96 8.98
N PHE A 97 4.56 -13.09 10.23
CA PHE A 97 4.74 -14.41 10.81
C PHE A 97 3.40 -15.08 11.14
N LEU A 98 3.27 -16.36 10.78
CA LEU A 98 2.16 -17.23 11.19
C LEU A 98 2.75 -18.36 12.04
N SER A 99 2.45 -18.42 13.34
CA SER A 99 3.07 -19.44 14.20
C SER A 99 2.19 -19.86 15.36
N CYS A 100 2.37 -21.11 15.81
CA CYS A 100 1.81 -21.61 17.07
C CYS A 100 2.57 -21.08 18.30
N LEU A 101 3.78 -20.53 18.13
CA LEU A 101 4.57 -19.96 19.20
C LEU A 101 3.97 -18.61 19.61
N ASN A 102 3.52 -18.53 20.85
CA ASN A 102 2.82 -17.34 21.37
C ASN A 102 3.52 -16.73 22.59
N ASP A 103 4.76 -17.17 22.87
CA ASP A 103 5.57 -16.56 23.92
C ASP A 103 6.10 -15.19 23.48
N GLU A 104 6.12 -14.27 24.42
CA GLU A 104 6.49 -12.86 24.18
C GLU A 104 7.91 -12.73 23.60
N GLU A 105 8.85 -13.56 24.03
CA GLU A 105 10.24 -13.53 23.60
C GLU A 105 10.37 -13.86 22.11
N THR A 106 9.67 -14.88 21.64
CA THR A 106 9.65 -15.27 20.21
C THR A 106 9.00 -14.20 19.35
N ILE A 107 7.88 -13.62 19.80
CA ILE A 107 7.19 -12.54 19.08
C ILE A 107 8.11 -11.31 18.94
N VAL A 108 8.69 -10.86 20.04
CA VAL A 108 9.60 -9.72 20.06
C VAL A 108 10.82 -9.95 19.17
N ARG A 109 11.41 -11.16 19.23
CA ARG A 109 12.54 -11.53 18.38
C ARG A 109 12.17 -11.51 16.90
N GLY A 110 11.01 -12.07 16.51
CA GLY A 110 10.55 -12.09 15.12
C GLY A 110 10.39 -10.67 14.57
N LEU A 111 9.75 -9.78 15.33
CA LEU A 111 9.56 -8.39 14.93
C LEU A 111 10.89 -7.62 14.85
N ASN A 112 11.80 -7.81 15.80
CA ASN A 112 13.13 -7.16 15.81
C ASN A 112 14.03 -7.61 14.65
N GLU A 113 13.90 -8.85 14.18
CA GLU A 113 14.68 -9.37 13.05
C GLU A 113 14.06 -9.00 11.68
N GLY A 114 13.04 -8.13 11.68
CA GLY A 114 12.49 -7.51 10.47
C GLY A 114 11.08 -7.94 10.09
N GLY A 115 10.38 -8.73 10.91
CA GLY A 115 8.96 -9.02 10.70
C GLY A 115 8.11 -7.75 10.84
N ASP A 116 7.15 -7.58 9.93
CA ASP A 116 6.26 -6.41 9.92
C ASP A 116 5.00 -6.62 10.77
N ASP A 117 4.63 -7.88 11.01
CA ASP A 117 3.51 -8.28 11.87
C ASP A 117 3.67 -9.73 12.32
N TYR A 118 2.86 -10.13 13.31
CA TYR A 118 2.86 -11.46 13.89
C TYR A 118 1.44 -11.92 14.18
N VAL A 119 1.08 -13.14 13.76
CA VAL A 119 -0.24 -13.74 13.97
C VAL A 119 -0.08 -15.11 14.57
N CYS A 120 -0.67 -15.31 15.74
CA CYS A 120 -0.66 -16.61 16.42
C CYS A 120 -1.73 -17.54 15.82
N LYS A 121 -1.35 -18.80 15.56
CA LYS A 121 -2.28 -19.87 15.21
C LYS A 121 -2.96 -20.41 16.50
N PRO A 122 -4.28 -20.67 16.50
CA PRO A 122 -5.23 -20.49 15.41
C PRO A 122 -5.69 -19.02 15.27
N PHE A 123 -5.85 -18.53 14.05
CA PHE A 123 -6.26 -17.17 13.75
C PHE A 123 -7.59 -17.10 12.99
N GLY A 124 -8.27 -15.98 13.10
CA GLY A 124 -9.47 -15.71 12.33
C GLY A 124 -9.15 -15.23 10.90
N ILE A 125 -9.88 -15.76 9.91
CA ILE A 125 -9.72 -15.37 8.49
C ILE A 125 -9.82 -13.85 8.31
N LYS A 126 -10.81 -13.21 8.98
CA LYS A 126 -11.02 -11.75 8.88
C LYS A 126 -9.84 -10.96 9.46
N GLU A 127 -9.26 -11.46 10.54
CA GLU A 127 -8.10 -10.84 11.17
C GLU A 127 -6.89 -10.89 10.25
N LEU A 128 -6.55 -12.09 9.74
CA LEU A 128 -5.41 -12.27 8.84
C LEU A 128 -5.55 -11.38 7.60
N CYS A 129 -6.73 -11.35 6.98
CA CYS A 129 -6.98 -10.49 5.83
C CYS A 129 -6.77 -9.00 6.13
N ALA A 130 -7.27 -8.52 7.29
CA ALA A 130 -7.08 -7.13 7.68
C ALA A 130 -5.60 -6.77 7.90
N ARG A 131 -4.81 -7.69 8.46
CA ARG A 131 -3.35 -7.52 8.64
C ARG A 131 -2.61 -7.52 7.31
N ILE A 132 -2.94 -8.44 6.40
CA ILE A 132 -2.39 -8.46 5.03
C ILE A 132 -2.65 -7.12 4.34
N GLU A 133 -3.88 -6.64 4.33
CA GLU A 133 -4.25 -5.35 3.72
C GLU A 133 -3.51 -4.17 4.36
N CYS A 134 -3.34 -4.20 5.69
CA CYS A 134 -2.60 -3.17 6.41
C CYS A 134 -1.13 -3.14 5.98
N ASN A 135 -0.48 -4.30 5.89
CA ASN A 135 0.93 -4.39 5.53
C ASN A 135 1.16 -4.11 4.04
N LEU A 136 0.30 -4.57 3.14
CA LEU A 136 0.36 -4.21 1.71
C LEU A 136 0.23 -2.69 1.49
N ARG A 137 -0.61 -1.99 2.27
CA ARG A 137 -0.71 -0.52 2.21
C ARG A 137 0.57 0.20 2.65
N LYS A 138 1.31 -0.34 3.62
CA LYS A 138 2.61 0.22 4.05
C LYS A 138 3.61 0.19 2.89
N VAL A 139 3.67 -0.91 2.14
CA VAL A 139 4.59 -1.05 0.99
C VAL A 139 4.24 -0.11 -0.15
N THR A 140 2.95 0.04 -0.46
CA THR A 140 2.51 1.00 -1.47
C THR A 140 2.94 2.43 -1.09
N LYS A 141 2.99 2.72 0.21
CA LYS A 141 3.47 4.00 0.74
C LYS A 141 5.00 4.13 0.66
N GLN A 142 5.76 3.03 0.80
CA GLN A 142 7.23 3.05 0.65
C GLN A 142 7.69 3.19 -0.80
N GLN A 143 6.95 2.69 -1.77
CA GLN A 143 7.24 2.91 -3.19
C GLN A 143 6.92 4.34 -3.65
N GLY A 144 6.23 5.14 -2.83
CA GLY A 144 5.98 6.55 -3.10
C GLY A 144 5.21 6.84 -4.37
N VAL A 145 4.55 5.84 -4.97
CA VAL A 145 3.75 6.01 -6.18
C VAL A 145 2.30 5.65 -5.91
N TYR A 146 1.41 6.63 -6.13
CA TYR A 146 -0.03 6.43 -6.05
C TYR A 146 -0.61 6.33 -7.45
N TYR A 147 -1.41 5.33 -7.67
CA TYR A 147 -2.16 5.12 -8.91
C TYR A 147 -3.64 5.29 -8.58
N ILE A 148 -4.27 6.33 -9.09
CA ILE A 148 -5.66 6.69 -8.75
C ILE A 148 -6.37 7.15 -10.01
N ASP A 149 -7.38 6.40 -10.44
CA ASP A 149 -8.12 6.67 -11.67
C ASP A 149 -7.15 6.83 -12.88
N ASP A 150 -7.09 8.01 -13.47
CA ASP A 150 -6.20 8.39 -14.57
C ASP A 150 -4.91 9.10 -14.11
N LEU A 151 -4.66 9.14 -12.79
CA LEU A 151 -3.52 9.82 -12.19
C LEU A 151 -2.45 8.84 -11.71
N ILE A 152 -1.19 9.20 -11.94
CA ILE A 152 -0.02 8.59 -11.30
C ILE A 152 0.70 9.69 -10.52
N ILE A 153 0.88 9.51 -9.22
CA ILE A 153 1.56 10.46 -8.34
C ILE A 153 2.80 9.79 -7.79
N ASP A 154 3.97 10.18 -8.28
CA ASP A 154 5.28 9.70 -7.82
C ASP A 154 5.83 10.69 -6.78
N THR A 155 5.73 10.33 -5.50
CA THR A 155 6.17 11.20 -4.41
C THR A 155 7.69 11.25 -4.27
N LEU A 156 8.40 10.21 -4.72
CA LEU A 156 9.86 10.18 -4.68
C LEU A 156 10.46 11.10 -5.73
N LYS A 157 9.84 11.15 -6.91
CA LYS A 157 10.29 12.02 -8.01
C LYS A 157 9.60 13.39 -8.02
N HIS A 158 8.63 13.62 -7.11
CA HIS A 158 7.79 14.83 -7.09
C HIS A 158 7.07 15.08 -8.43
N LYS A 159 6.54 14.00 -9.06
CA LYS A 159 5.89 14.05 -10.35
C LYS A 159 4.45 13.57 -10.30
N VAL A 160 3.60 14.19 -11.10
CA VAL A 160 2.22 13.78 -11.32
C VAL A 160 1.99 13.60 -12.79
N PHE A 161 1.34 12.51 -13.16
CA PHE A 161 0.95 12.26 -14.56
C PHE A 161 -0.56 12.05 -14.60
N LYS A 162 -1.17 12.51 -15.68
CA LYS A 162 -2.55 12.23 -16.07
C LYS A 162 -2.58 11.76 -17.51
N ASP A 163 -3.22 10.64 -17.79
CA ASP A 163 -3.22 10.04 -19.13
C ASP A 163 -1.80 9.96 -19.74
N ASN A 164 -0.80 9.58 -18.93
CA ASN A 164 0.62 9.52 -19.29
C ASN A 164 1.27 10.88 -19.66
N LYS A 165 0.62 12.01 -19.37
CA LYS A 165 1.20 13.35 -19.55
C LYS A 165 1.60 13.90 -18.19
N GLU A 166 2.84 14.35 -18.07
CA GLU A 166 3.32 15.00 -16.84
C GLU A 166 2.57 16.32 -16.61
N LEU A 167 2.09 16.51 -15.39
CA LEU A 167 1.42 17.72 -14.93
C LEU A 167 2.40 18.55 -14.09
N GLU A 168 2.57 19.81 -14.40
CA GLU A 168 3.39 20.73 -13.62
C GLU A 168 2.65 21.22 -12.38
N LEU A 169 3.17 20.85 -11.21
CA LEU A 169 2.71 21.33 -9.92
C LEU A 169 3.86 22.01 -9.16
N SER A 170 3.57 23.10 -8.47
CA SER A 170 4.54 23.68 -7.53
C SER A 170 4.69 22.76 -6.31
N THR A 171 5.80 22.89 -5.57
CA THR A 171 6.06 22.10 -4.35
C THR A 171 4.89 22.13 -3.38
N ILE A 172 4.28 23.27 -3.15
CA ILE A 172 3.13 23.43 -2.25
C ILE A 172 1.89 22.69 -2.79
N THR A 173 1.58 22.88 -4.08
CA THR A 173 0.42 22.21 -4.68
C THR A 173 0.60 20.69 -4.72
N PHE A 174 1.82 20.22 -4.92
CA PHE A 174 2.18 18.82 -4.85
C PHE A 174 2.00 18.26 -3.42
N ALA A 175 2.53 18.95 -2.39
CA ALA A 175 2.39 18.53 -0.99
C ALA A 175 0.91 18.44 -0.56
N LEU A 176 0.10 19.43 -0.92
CA LEU A 176 -1.34 19.42 -0.67
C LEU A 176 -2.07 18.28 -1.39
N LEU A 177 -1.70 18.00 -2.63
CA LEU A 177 -2.26 16.87 -3.39
C LEU A 177 -1.95 15.54 -2.72
N VAL A 178 -0.69 15.31 -2.35
CA VAL A 178 -0.26 14.09 -1.66
C VAL A 178 -1.01 13.92 -0.33
N ALA A 179 -1.10 14.97 0.48
CA ALA A 179 -1.83 14.93 1.76
C ALA A 179 -3.30 14.55 1.57
N LEU A 180 -3.99 15.12 0.56
CA LEU A 180 -5.38 14.79 0.26
C LEU A 180 -5.55 13.32 -0.15
N VAL A 181 -4.66 12.81 -0.98
CA VAL A 181 -4.65 11.41 -1.43
C VAL A 181 -4.40 10.47 -0.25
N GLU A 182 -3.39 10.76 0.57
CA GLU A 182 -3.07 10.01 1.78
C GLU A 182 -4.17 10.06 2.85
N GLY A 183 -5.02 11.06 2.77
CA GLY A 183 -6.22 11.16 3.60
C GLY A 183 -7.24 10.05 3.35
N HIS A 184 -7.13 9.30 2.23
CA HIS A 184 -8.02 8.17 1.89
C HIS A 184 -9.51 8.51 2.07
N GLY A 185 -9.95 9.66 1.53
CA GLY A 185 -11.34 10.13 1.64
C GLY A 185 -11.71 10.74 2.99
N ARG A 186 -10.80 10.81 3.96
CA ARG A 186 -11.01 11.57 5.20
C ARG A 186 -11.02 13.06 4.91
N VAL A 187 -11.78 13.79 5.73
CA VAL A 187 -11.79 15.26 5.64
C VAL A 187 -10.53 15.80 6.32
N LEU A 188 -9.71 16.50 5.56
CA LEU A 188 -8.60 17.28 6.11
C LEU A 188 -9.09 18.68 6.43
N THR A 189 -8.88 19.14 7.67
CA THR A 189 -9.31 20.46 8.11
C THR A 189 -8.51 21.55 7.41
N ARG A 190 -9.08 22.77 7.36
CA ARG A 190 -8.36 23.93 6.80
C ARG A 190 -7.08 24.22 7.56
N ASP A 191 -7.14 24.17 8.89
CA ASP A 191 -5.98 24.44 9.76
C ASP A 191 -4.84 23.43 9.51
N TYR A 192 -5.16 22.16 9.34
CA TYR A 192 -4.15 21.14 9.01
C TYR A 192 -3.49 21.43 7.64
N LEU A 193 -4.27 21.81 6.63
CA LEU A 193 -3.73 22.10 5.30
C LEU A 193 -2.93 23.41 5.27
N LEU A 194 -3.30 24.40 6.07
CA LEU A 194 -2.53 25.63 6.26
C LEU A 194 -1.19 25.32 6.95
N MET A 195 -1.19 24.58 8.04
CA MET A 195 0.02 24.12 8.72
C MET A 195 0.97 23.40 7.74
N LEU A 196 0.45 22.53 6.87
CA LEU A 196 1.26 21.87 5.86
C LEU A 196 1.91 22.84 4.86
N ILE A 197 1.22 23.93 4.48
CA ILE A 197 1.79 24.98 3.64
C ILE A 197 2.88 25.72 4.40
N GLU A 198 2.65 26.06 5.66
CA GLU A 198 3.62 26.75 6.53
C GLU A 198 4.90 25.90 6.71
N ASP A 199 4.76 24.61 6.98
CA ASP A 199 5.88 23.68 7.07
C ASP A 199 6.68 23.59 5.76
N THR A 200 5.97 23.66 4.61
CA THR A 200 6.62 23.58 3.29
C THR A 200 7.33 24.88 2.91
N THR A 201 6.83 26.03 3.35
CA THR A 201 7.32 27.36 2.94
C THR A 201 8.20 28.04 3.99
N GLY A 202 8.09 27.64 5.25
CA GLY A 202 8.73 28.30 6.40
C GLY A 202 8.07 29.64 6.79
N HIS A 203 6.90 29.97 6.25
CA HIS A 203 6.19 31.24 6.51
C HIS A 203 4.74 30.99 6.88
N VAL A 204 4.21 31.80 7.82
CA VAL A 204 2.78 31.82 8.14
C VAL A 204 1.99 32.30 6.92
N VAL A 205 0.94 31.58 6.56
CA VAL A 205 0.12 31.86 5.36
C VAL A 205 -1.31 32.22 5.72
N GLU A 206 -1.90 33.13 4.93
CA GLU A 206 -3.30 33.50 5.08
C GLU A 206 -4.23 32.43 4.50
N ASP A 207 -5.46 32.37 5.00
CA ASP A 207 -6.50 31.42 4.60
C ASP A 207 -6.83 31.45 3.09
N ASN A 208 -6.70 32.62 2.46
CA ASN A 208 -6.87 32.79 1.02
C ASN A 208 -5.86 32.01 0.18
N THR A 209 -4.64 31.80 0.71
CA THR A 209 -3.55 31.07 0.07
C THR A 209 -3.93 29.59 -0.17
N LEU A 210 -4.50 28.93 0.83
CA LEU A 210 -4.99 27.55 0.68
C LEU A 210 -6.04 27.44 -0.42
N THR A 211 -7.00 28.36 -0.43
CA THR A 211 -8.07 28.36 -1.45
C THR A 211 -7.51 28.52 -2.86
N ALA A 212 -6.51 29.38 -3.04
CA ALA A 212 -5.83 29.58 -4.33
C ALA A 212 -5.08 28.31 -4.78
N HIS A 213 -4.35 27.65 -3.88
CA HIS A 213 -3.65 26.40 -4.20
C HIS A 213 -4.61 25.27 -4.56
N LEU A 214 -5.70 25.08 -3.81
CA LEU A 214 -6.70 24.07 -4.12
C LEU A 214 -7.43 24.33 -5.43
N LYS A 215 -7.69 25.61 -5.76
CA LYS A 215 -8.23 26.01 -7.08
C LYS A 215 -7.25 25.60 -8.19
N ARG A 216 -5.94 25.85 -8.00
CA ARG A 216 -4.91 25.50 -8.97
C ARG A 216 -4.81 23.99 -9.15
N ILE A 217 -4.81 23.20 -8.07
CA ILE A 217 -4.81 21.73 -8.15
C ILE A 217 -6.01 21.25 -8.98
N ARG A 218 -7.23 21.74 -8.69
CA ARG A 218 -8.43 21.36 -9.44
C ARG A 218 -8.35 21.72 -10.93
N GLN A 219 -7.78 22.87 -11.25
CA GLN A 219 -7.59 23.28 -12.64
C GLN A 219 -6.59 22.40 -13.37
N THR A 220 -5.49 22.04 -12.71
CA THR A 220 -4.43 21.20 -13.30
C THR A 220 -4.89 19.74 -13.44
N LEU A 221 -5.56 19.17 -12.44
CA LEU A 221 -6.07 17.80 -12.51
C LEU A 221 -7.30 17.65 -13.42
N GLY A 222 -8.12 18.72 -13.54
CA GLY A 222 -9.39 18.66 -14.25
C GLY A 222 -10.40 17.72 -13.55
N GLU A 223 -11.12 16.94 -14.34
CA GLU A 223 -12.13 15.99 -13.89
C GLU A 223 -11.86 14.59 -14.49
N TYR A 224 -12.30 13.55 -13.79
CA TYR A 224 -12.32 12.18 -14.29
C TYR A 224 -13.77 11.70 -14.39
N GLN A 225 -14.22 11.29 -15.57
CA GLN A 225 -15.61 10.85 -15.83
C GLN A 225 -16.67 11.83 -15.27
N ASN A 226 -16.49 13.14 -15.48
CA ASN A 226 -17.34 14.23 -14.93
C ASN A 226 -17.36 14.29 -13.39
N ARG A 227 -16.36 13.75 -12.70
CA ARG A 227 -16.20 13.80 -11.24
C ARG A 227 -14.96 14.61 -10.87
N LYS A 228 -15.11 15.45 -9.86
CA LYS A 228 -13.99 16.20 -9.28
C LYS A 228 -13.24 15.33 -8.28
N TYR A 229 -11.92 15.35 -8.33
CA TYR A 229 -11.07 14.64 -7.37
C TYR A 229 -11.17 15.18 -5.95
N ILE A 230 -11.38 16.50 -5.80
CA ILE A 230 -11.36 17.16 -4.49
C ILE A 230 -12.74 17.75 -4.20
N GLU A 231 -13.35 17.32 -3.11
CA GLU A 231 -14.59 17.86 -2.59
C GLU A 231 -14.32 18.88 -1.48
N THR A 232 -15.13 19.95 -1.47
CA THR A 232 -15.14 20.94 -0.40
C THR A 232 -16.29 20.66 0.55
N LEU A 233 -16.00 20.47 1.84
CA LEU A 233 -16.99 20.46 2.89
C LEU A 233 -16.99 21.84 3.55
N ARG A 234 -18.03 22.63 3.26
CA ARG A 234 -18.14 24.02 3.74
C ARG A 234 -18.03 24.11 5.25
N GLY A 235 -17.16 24.99 5.74
CA GLY A 235 -16.92 25.18 7.17
C GLY A 235 -16.09 24.09 7.86
N VAL A 236 -15.69 23.00 7.15
CA VAL A 236 -14.93 21.88 7.73
C VAL A 236 -13.57 21.75 7.06
N GLY A 237 -13.52 21.54 5.75
CA GLY A 237 -12.26 21.28 5.07
C GLY A 237 -12.43 20.69 3.67
N TYR A 238 -11.48 19.86 3.29
CA TYR A 238 -11.40 19.26 1.97
C TYR A 238 -11.11 17.77 2.08
N ARG A 239 -11.59 16.99 1.11
CA ARG A 239 -11.26 15.58 1.02
C ARG A 239 -11.01 15.15 -0.42
N TRP A 240 -10.19 14.14 -0.57
CA TRP A 240 -10.09 13.40 -1.82
C TRP A 240 -11.38 12.60 -2.03
N LYS A 241 -11.94 12.70 -3.21
CA LYS A 241 -13.17 11.98 -3.55
C LYS A 241 -12.79 10.65 -4.18
N ILE A 242 -13.04 9.59 -3.46
CA ILE A 242 -12.82 8.21 -3.89
C ILE A 242 -13.97 7.75 -4.79
#